data_ae1b2288270222a6cf8e05f68401529b
#
_entry.id   ae1b2288270222a6cf8e05f68401529b
#
_cell.length_a   1.000
_cell.length_b   1.000
_cell.length_c   1.000
_cell.angle_alpha   90.00
_cell.angle_beta   90.00
_cell.angle_gamma   90.00
#
_symmetry.space_group_name_H-M   'P 1'
#
loop_
_entity.id
_entity.type
_entity.pdbx_description
1 polymer ?
#
loop_
_entity_poly.entity_id
_entity_poly.type
_entity_poly.pdbx_seq_one_letter_code
_entity_poly.pdbx_strand_id
1 'polypeptide(L)'
;MGLAFEDFEVGARFRSHGVTVTEAHVSAFAWLTGDWNPLHVDGEFAKSTIFGERIAHGMLTASLALGLFAQYLYGTVIALLEASARFLKPVKIGDTIYVETEVVDKRPSEKYRGGVVHLRHEVKNQRGETAAVVETKVLVAGRWRGST
;
A
#
# COMPACT_ATOMS: atom_id res chain seq x y z
N MET A 1 -8.04 -11.20 13.78
CA MET A 1 -7.70 -9.83 14.23
C MET A 1 -6.24 -9.54 13.89
N GLY A 2 -5.94 -8.30 13.55
CA GLY A 2 -4.59 -7.87 13.25
C GLY A 2 -3.67 -7.82 14.46
N LEU A 3 -2.44 -7.36 14.22
CA LEU A 3 -1.43 -7.22 15.27
C LEU A 3 -1.72 -6.00 16.14
N ALA A 4 -1.48 -6.13 17.44
CA ALA A 4 -1.49 -4.99 18.36
C ALA A 4 -0.17 -4.21 18.26
N PHE A 5 -0.14 -3.00 18.78
CA PHE A 5 1.05 -2.16 18.76
C PHE A 5 2.29 -2.89 19.29
N GLU A 6 2.14 -3.62 20.39
CA GLU A 6 3.25 -4.34 21.03
C GLU A 6 3.81 -5.46 20.16
N ASP A 7 3.02 -5.98 19.22
CA ASP A 7 3.42 -7.08 18.35
C ASP A 7 4.31 -6.63 17.18
N PHE A 8 4.32 -5.33 16.88
CA PHE A 8 5.20 -4.78 15.85
C PHE A 8 6.59 -4.56 16.43
N GLU A 9 7.58 -5.21 15.84
CA GLU A 9 8.98 -5.05 16.23
C GLU A 9 9.74 -4.29 15.13
N VAL A 10 10.54 -3.31 15.53
CA VAL A 10 11.38 -2.56 14.58
C VAL A 10 12.34 -3.53 13.88
N GLY A 11 12.39 -3.44 12.56
CA GLY A 11 13.16 -4.33 11.70
C GLY A 11 12.41 -5.57 11.23
N ALA A 12 11.23 -5.86 11.78
CA ALA A 12 10.41 -6.98 11.31
C ALA A 12 9.99 -6.76 9.86
N ARG A 13 9.92 -7.85 9.10
CA ARG A 13 9.58 -7.83 7.68
C ARG A 13 8.40 -8.74 7.40
N PHE A 14 7.58 -8.30 6.45
CA PHE A 14 6.38 -9.00 5.99
C PHE A 14 6.41 -9.05 4.47
N ARG A 15 5.93 -10.13 3.90
CA ARG A 15 5.76 -10.25 2.46
C ARG A 15 4.33 -10.69 2.16
N SER A 16 3.68 -9.97 1.25
CA SER A 16 2.32 -10.31 0.84
C SER A 16 2.29 -11.36 -0.26
N HIS A 17 1.10 -11.89 -0.52
CA HIS A 17 0.83 -12.58 -1.78
C HIS A 17 0.84 -11.59 -2.95
N GLY A 18 0.89 -12.11 -4.17
CA GLY A 18 0.83 -11.31 -5.38
C GLY A 18 -0.61 -10.98 -5.77
N VAL A 19 -0.78 -9.85 -6.44
CA VAL A 19 -2.04 -9.51 -7.11
C VAL A 19 -1.74 -9.03 -8.53
N THR A 20 -2.40 -9.60 -9.51
CA THR A 20 -2.29 -9.14 -10.90
C THR A 20 -3.19 -7.94 -11.12
N VAL A 21 -2.59 -6.85 -11.59
CA VAL A 21 -3.32 -5.62 -11.93
C VAL A 21 -4.10 -5.86 -13.22
N THR A 22 -5.40 -5.73 -13.16
CA THR A 22 -6.30 -6.00 -14.26
C THR A 22 -6.99 -4.74 -14.76
N GLU A 23 -7.65 -4.85 -15.91
CA GLU A 23 -8.53 -3.81 -16.45
C GLU A 23 -9.56 -3.36 -15.39
N ALA A 24 -10.11 -4.30 -14.62
CA ALA A 24 -11.09 -3.98 -13.58
C ALA A 24 -10.53 -3.05 -12.51
N HIS A 25 -9.28 -3.24 -12.10
CA HIS A 25 -8.62 -2.35 -11.13
C HIS A 25 -8.54 -0.92 -11.66
N VAL A 26 -8.06 -0.77 -12.88
CA VAL A 26 -7.86 0.57 -13.50
C VAL A 26 -9.20 1.27 -13.71
N SER A 27 -10.18 0.56 -14.26
CA SER A 27 -11.52 1.09 -14.49
C SER A 27 -12.21 1.49 -13.18
N ALA A 28 -12.14 0.64 -12.16
CA ALA A 28 -12.74 0.92 -10.86
C ALA A 28 -12.09 2.13 -10.20
N PHE A 29 -10.77 2.26 -10.27
CA PHE A 29 -10.06 3.39 -9.68
C PHE A 29 -10.37 4.70 -10.40
N ALA A 30 -10.43 4.68 -11.74
CA ALA A 30 -10.83 5.82 -12.52
C ALA A 30 -12.27 6.28 -12.17
N TRP A 31 -13.17 5.32 -12.00
CA TRP A 31 -14.56 5.54 -11.59
C TRP A 31 -14.62 6.17 -10.19
N LEU A 32 -13.88 5.58 -9.25
CA LEU A 32 -13.91 6.01 -7.85
C LEU A 32 -13.36 7.42 -7.66
N THR A 33 -12.29 7.75 -8.37
CA THR A 33 -11.53 8.99 -8.15
C THR A 33 -11.90 10.12 -9.11
N GLY A 34 -12.47 9.79 -10.27
CA GLY A 34 -12.65 10.75 -11.34
C GLY A 34 -11.40 10.99 -12.19
N ASP A 35 -10.33 10.23 -11.97
CA ASP A 35 -9.10 10.35 -12.75
C ASP A 35 -9.20 9.53 -14.04
N TRP A 36 -9.79 10.12 -15.04
CA TRP A 36 -9.97 9.56 -16.38
C TRP A 36 -8.87 10.01 -17.35
N ASN A 37 -7.67 10.24 -16.85
CA ASN A 37 -6.58 10.64 -17.72
C ASN A 37 -6.39 9.60 -18.83
N PRO A 38 -6.31 10.04 -20.10
CA PRO A 38 -6.16 9.13 -21.25
C PRO A 38 -5.02 8.12 -21.11
N LEU A 39 -3.96 8.49 -20.42
CA LEU A 39 -2.84 7.57 -20.13
C LEU A 39 -3.32 6.26 -19.47
N HIS A 40 -4.39 6.32 -18.70
CA HIS A 40 -4.91 5.16 -17.97
C HIS A 40 -6.07 4.47 -18.70
N VAL A 41 -6.88 5.22 -19.45
CA VAL A 41 -8.15 4.71 -19.96
C VAL A 41 -8.24 4.63 -21.49
N ASP A 42 -7.34 5.30 -22.21
CA ASP A 42 -7.35 5.35 -23.68
C ASP A 42 -6.12 4.65 -24.24
N GLY A 43 -6.31 3.41 -24.70
CA GLY A 43 -5.23 2.60 -25.24
C GLY A 43 -4.58 3.19 -26.48
N GLU A 44 -5.35 3.89 -27.33
CA GLU A 44 -4.79 4.52 -28.52
C GLU A 44 -3.92 5.72 -28.16
N PHE A 45 -4.36 6.53 -27.24
CA PHE A 45 -3.56 7.64 -26.71
C PHE A 45 -2.29 7.11 -26.04
N ALA A 46 -2.41 6.07 -25.21
CA ALA A 46 -1.28 5.51 -24.46
C ALA A 46 -0.16 4.96 -25.34
N LYS A 47 -0.48 4.49 -26.54
CA LYS A 47 0.52 4.04 -27.52
C LYS A 47 1.49 5.14 -27.93
N SER A 48 1.04 6.40 -27.88
CA SER A 48 1.87 7.55 -28.27
C SER A 48 2.70 8.10 -27.10
N THR A 49 2.52 7.57 -25.90
CA THR A 49 3.27 7.99 -24.71
C THR A 49 4.60 7.25 -24.61
N ILE A 50 5.47 7.73 -23.72
CA ILE A 50 6.75 7.07 -23.44
C ILE A 50 6.57 5.64 -22.92
N PHE A 51 5.39 5.29 -22.42
CA PHE A 51 5.09 3.95 -21.88
C PHE A 51 4.64 2.96 -22.94
N GLY A 52 4.15 3.45 -24.09
CA GLY A 52 3.70 2.62 -25.22
C GLY A 52 2.39 1.86 -24.99
N GLU A 53 1.86 1.90 -23.78
CA GLU A 53 0.61 1.25 -23.39
C GLU A 53 0.03 1.92 -22.15
N ARG A 54 -1.21 1.56 -21.81
CA ARG A 54 -1.86 2.09 -20.60
C ARG A 54 -1.13 1.61 -19.36
N ILE A 55 -1.00 2.51 -18.39
CA ILE A 55 -0.42 2.21 -17.08
C ILE A 55 -1.45 2.40 -15.98
N ALA A 56 -1.26 1.72 -14.87
CA ALA A 56 -2.07 1.91 -13.68
C ALA A 56 -1.78 3.31 -13.09
N HIS A 57 -2.80 3.91 -12.47
CA HIS A 57 -2.60 5.13 -11.68
C HIS A 57 -1.58 4.85 -10.57
N GLY A 58 -0.68 5.79 -10.32
CA GLY A 58 0.26 5.64 -9.22
C GLY A 58 -0.45 5.40 -7.90
N MET A 59 -1.51 6.16 -7.61
CA MET A 59 -2.28 5.99 -6.37
C MET A 59 -3.08 4.70 -6.32
N LEU A 60 -3.44 4.10 -7.45
CA LEU A 60 -3.99 2.74 -7.47
C LEU A 60 -2.95 1.74 -6.96
N THR A 61 -1.73 1.82 -7.47
CA THR A 61 -0.63 0.97 -7.04
C THR A 61 -0.37 1.12 -5.54
N ALA A 62 -0.29 2.36 -5.05
CA ALA A 62 -0.10 2.64 -3.63
C ALA A 62 -1.25 2.08 -2.79
N SER A 63 -2.49 2.24 -3.24
CA SER A 63 -3.66 1.75 -2.52
C SER A 63 -3.72 0.23 -2.47
N LEU A 64 -3.38 -0.46 -3.57
CA LEU A 64 -3.26 -1.92 -3.59
C LEU A 64 -2.19 -2.40 -2.62
N ALA A 65 -1.07 -1.69 -2.54
CA ALA A 65 0.01 -2.01 -1.61
C ALA A 65 -0.46 -1.97 -0.16
N LEU A 66 -1.15 -0.91 0.22
CA LEU A 66 -1.71 -0.78 1.57
C LEU A 66 -2.77 -1.85 1.84
N GLY A 67 -3.59 -2.17 0.85
CA GLY A 67 -4.58 -3.24 0.95
C GLY A 67 -3.95 -4.62 1.18
N LEU A 68 -2.82 -4.89 0.54
CA LEU A 68 -2.09 -6.15 0.72
C LEU A 68 -1.50 -6.31 2.12
N PHE A 69 -1.22 -5.20 2.81
CA PHE A 69 -0.74 -5.22 4.20
C PHE A 69 -1.89 -5.14 5.22
N ALA A 70 -3.07 -4.72 4.81
CA ALA A 70 -4.16 -4.37 5.72
C ALA A 70 -4.56 -5.48 6.70
N GLN A 71 -4.38 -6.75 6.33
CA GLN A 71 -4.71 -7.89 7.19
C GLN A 71 -4.00 -7.82 8.56
N TYR A 72 -2.79 -7.27 8.60
CA TYR A 72 -2.03 -7.12 9.85
C TYR A 72 -2.57 -6.01 10.74
N LEU A 73 -3.49 -5.21 10.24
CA LEU A 73 -4.10 -4.08 10.94
C LEU A 73 -5.60 -4.25 11.16
N TYR A 74 -6.18 -5.40 10.76
CA TYR A 74 -7.63 -5.61 10.91
C TYR A 74 -8.05 -5.56 12.37
N GLY A 75 -8.92 -4.59 12.67
CA GLY A 75 -9.46 -4.38 14.01
C GLY A 75 -8.51 -3.71 14.99
N THR A 76 -7.26 -3.43 14.61
CA THR A 76 -6.26 -2.80 15.48
C THR A 76 -5.86 -1.39 15.03
N VAL A 77 -6.09 -1.03 13.78
CA VAL A 77 -5.83 0.35 13.33
C VAL A 77 -6.81 1.31 13.99
N ILE A 78 -6.28 2.42 14.53
CA ILE A 78 -7.08 3.53 15.03
C ILE A 78 -7.17 4.60 13.95
N ALA A 79 -6.04 4.97 13.35
CA ALA A 79 -6.01 5.98 12.31
C ALA A 79 -4.76 5.86 11.43
N LEU A 80 -4.92 6.17 10.14
CA LEU A 80 -3.81 6.45 9.25
C LEU A 80 -3.45 7.93 9.43
N LEU A 81 -2.24 8.22 9.88
CA LEU A 81 -1.83 9.59 10.21
C LEU A 81 -1.08 10.27 9.07
N GLU A 82 -0.21 9.53 8.38
CA GLU A 82 0.57 10.04 7.27
C GLU A 82 0.76 8.94 6.23
N ALA A 83 0.80 9.35 4.97
CA ALA A 83 1.17 8.47 3.87
C ALA A 83 1.99 9.28 2.86
N SER A 84 3.08 8.71 2.40
CA SER A 84 3.86 9.26 1.30
C SER A 84 4.18 8.14 0.31
N ALA A 85 4.30 8.50 -0.96
CA ALA A 85 4.58 7.54 -2.01
C ALA A 85 5.58 8.10 -3.01
N ARG A 86 6.52 7.25 -3.44
CA ARG A 86 7.42 7.54 -4.55
C ARG A 86 7.21 6.47 -5.60
N PHE A 87 7.06 6.91 -6.84
CA PHE A 87 6.79 6.03 -7.98
C PHE A 87 8.05 5.95 -8.84
N LEU A 88 8.61 4.75 -8.94
CA LEU A 88 9.91 4.51 -9.55
C LEU A 88 9.80 3.88 -10.94
N LYS A 89 8.78 3.04 -11.14
CA LYS A 89 8.52 2.36 -12.41
C LYS A 89 7.02 2.28 -12.66
N PRO A 90 6.57 2.39 -13.94
CA PRO A 90 5.15 2.22 -14.23
C PRO A 90 4.71 0.79 -13.94
N VAL A 91 3.49 0.65 -13.45
CA VAL A 91 2.80 -0.62 -13.31
C VAL A 91 1.79 -0.72 -14.45
N LYS A 92 1.90 -1.76 -15.23
CA LYS A 92 1.07 -1.99 -16.42
C LYS A 92 -0.03 -2.99 -16.12
N ILE A 93 -1.12 -2.90 -16.85
CA ILE A 93 -2.16 -3.93 -16.80
C ILE A 93 -1.54 -5.26 -17.18
N GLY A 94 -1.72 -6.28 -16.34
CA GLY A 94 -1.08 -7.59 -16.50
C GLY A 94 0.15 -7.79 -15.60
N ASP A 95 0.73 -6.72 -15.06
CA ASP A 95 1.78 -6.86 -14.06
C ASP A 95 1.22 -7.47 -12.78
N THR A 96 2.02 -8.28 -12.11
CA THR A 96 1.69 -8.82 -10.80
C THR A 96 2.55 -8.13 -9.76
N ILE A 97 1.92 -7.52 -8.79
CA ILE A 97 2.61 -6.82 -7.71
C ILE A 97 2.44 -7.54 -6.38
N TYR A 98 3.42 -7.41 -5.53
CA TYR A 98 3.39 -7.82 -4.14
C TYR A 98 4.11 -6.77 -3.30
N VAL A 99 3.97 -6.87 -1.99
CA VAL A 99 4.52 -5.88 -1.06
C VAL A 99 5.48 -6.56 -0.11
N GLU A 100 6.64 -5.96 0.07
CA GLU A 100 7.56 -6.25 1.17
C GLU A 100 7.53 -5.07 2.12
N THR A 101 7.13 -5.32 3.36
CA THR A 101 6.95 -4.27 4.37
C THR A 101 7.95 -4.44 5.48
N GLU A 102 8.55 -3.33 5.90
CA GLU A 102 9.44 -3.26 7.05
C GLU A 102 8.87 -2.31 8.11
N VAL A 103 8.93 -2.72 9.37
CA VAL A 103 8.66 -1.83 10.49
C VAL A 103 9.90 -0.97 10.70
N VAL A 104 9.81 0.31 10.35
CA VAL A 104 10.95 1.23 10.41
C VAL A 104 11.15 1.80 11.80
N ASP A 105 10.06 2.15 12.45
CA ASP A 105 10.07 2.76 13.77
C ASP A 105 8.72 2.56 14.45
N LYS A 106 8.69 2.71 15.76
CA LYS A 106 7.43 2.79 16.50
C LYS A 106 7.59 3.65 17.75
N ARG A 107 6.52 4.32 18.12
CA ARG A 107 6.48 5.21 19.29
C ARG A 107 5.20 5.01 20.08
N PRO A 108 5.30 4.77 21.40
CA PRO A 108 4.10 4.74 22.24
C PRO A 108 3.35 6.07 22.17
N SER A 109 2.04 6.00 22.21
CA SER A 109 1.19 7.18 22.32
C SER A 109 0.99 7.51 23.79
N GLU A 110 1.05 8.80 24.13
CA GLU A 110 0.71 9.28 25.47
C GLU A 110 -0.81 9.41 25.65
N LYS A 111 -1.52 9.60 24.54
CA LYS A 111 -2.96 9.84 24.55
C LYS A 111 -3.78 8.57 24.39
N TYR A 112 -3.31 7.63 23.61
CA TYR A 112 -4.04 6.40 23.30
C TYR A 112 -3.24 5.18 23.76
N ARG A 113 -3.93 4.13 24.18
CA ARG A 113 -3.28 2.84 24.40
C ARG A 113 -2.79 2.33 23.04
N GLY A 114 -1.50 2.04 22.97
CA GLY A 114 -0.82 1.69 21.72
C GLY A 114 0.13 2.77 21.28
N GLY A 115 0.24 3.01 20.01
CA GLY A 115 1.15 4.02 19.50
C GLY A 115 1.22 4.05 17.98
N VAL A 116 2.18 4.83 17.50
CA VAL A 116 2.40 5.04 16.07
C VAL A 116 3.42 4.05 15.56
N VAL A 117 3.07 3.33 14.52
CA VAL A 117 3.98 2.43 13.79
C VAL A 117 4.30 3.06 12.44
N HIS A 118 5.59 3.19 12.15
CA HIS A 118 6.08 3.67 10.86
C HIS A 118 6.43 2.46 10.00
N LEU A 119 5.75 2.32 8.87
CA LEU A 119 5.88 1.20 7.95
C LEU A 119 6.42 1.68 6.61
N ARG A 120 7.37 0.91 6.04
CA ARG A 120 7.81 1.12 4.67
C ARG A 120 7.39 -0.08 3.85
N HIS A 121 6.61 0.20 2.79
CA HIS A 121 6.12 -0.81 1.86
C HIS A 121 6.84 -0.66 0.52
N GLU A 122 7.65 -1.65 0.15
CA GLU A 122 8.20 -1.72 -1.19
C GLU A 122 7.25 -2.52 -2.07
N VAL A 123 6.74 -1.87 -3.12
CA VAL A 123 5.86 -2.51 -4.09
C VAL A 123 6.71 -3.07 -5.19
N LYS A 124 6.70 -4.38 -5.33
CA LYS A 124 7.52 -5.09 -6.31
C LYS A 124 6.66 -5.73 -7.38
N ASN A 125 7.18 -5.78 -8.61
CA ASN A 125 6.52 -6.47 -9.72
C ASN A 125 7.00 -7.93 -9.81
N GLN A 126 6.51 -8.66 -10.81
CA GLN A 126 6.85 -10.07 -11.04
C GLN A 126 8.32 -10.32 -11.36
N ARG A 127 9.06 -9.28 -11.72
CA ARG A 127 10.51 -9.36 -11.99
C ARG A 127 11.35 -9.04 -10.75
N GLY A 128 10.70 -8.77 -9.61
CA GLY A 128 11.39 -8.35 -8.38
C GLY A 128 11.87 -6.90 -8.39
N GLU A 129 11.45 -6.11 -9.37
CA GLU A 129 11.79 -4.70 -9.44
C GLU A 129 10.89 -3.87 -8.53
N THR A 130 11.45 -2.88 -7.85
CA THR A 130 10.67 -1.97 -7.01
C THR A 130 9.97 -0.93 -7.89
N ALA A 131 8.65 -1.03 -7.97
CA ALA A 131 7.84 -0.08 -8.76
C ALA A 131 7.48 1.17 -7.97
N ALA A 132 7.31 1.04 -6.66
CA ALA A 132 6.97 2.16 -5.77
C ALA A 132 7.42 1.88 -4.35
N VAL A 133 7.59 2.94 -3.58
CA VAL A 133 7.83 2.86 -2.13
C VAL A 133 6.77 3.72 -1.45
N VAL A 134 5.99 3.10 -0.56
CA VAL A 134 4.95 3.79 0.20
C VAL A 134 5.32 3.74 1.67
N GLU A 135 5.37 4.89 2.32
CA GLU A 135 5.59 4.97 3.75
C GLU A 135 4.33 5.46 4.45
N THR A 136 3.99 4.81 5.56
CA THR A 136 2.83 5.18 6.35
C THR A 136 3.20 5.31 7.81
N LYS A 137 2.51 6.22 8.50
CA LYS A 137 2.48 6.26 9.96
C LYS A 137 1.06 5.96 10.39
N VAL A 138 0.91 4.89 11.16
CA VAL A 138 -0.40 4.35 11.54
C VAL A 138 -0.49 4.32 13.06
N LEU A 139 -1.57 4.88 13.60
CA LEU A 139 -1.87 4.76 15.02
C LEU A 139 -2.55 3.39 15.23
N VAL A 140 -1.88 2.53 15.99
CA VAL A 140 -2.31 1.15 16.22
C VAL A 140 -2.67 0.96 17.70
N ALA A 141 -3.79 0.30 17.94
CA ALA A 141 -4.26 0.00 19.30
C ALA A 141 -3.29 -0.93 20.04
N GLY A 142 -3.10 -0.67 21.30
CA GLY A 142 -2.39 -1.57 22.20
C GLY A 142 -3.22 -2.80 22.52
N ARG A 143 -2.52 -3.86 22.97
CA ARG A 143 -3.17 -5.10 23.37
C ARG A 143 -4.16 -4.82 24.48
N TRP A 144 -5.40 -5.30 24.29
CA TRP A 144 -6.41 -5.17 25.32
C TRP A 144 -6.01 -6.05 26.50
N ARG A 145 -5.89 -5.41 27.68
CA ARG A 145 -5.75 -6.13 28.95
C ARG A 145 -7.11 -6.16 29.56
N GLY A 146 -7.77 -7.31 29.48
CA GLY A 146 -9.04 -7.48 30.16
C GLY A 146 -8.93 -7.03 31.62
N SER A 147 -9.94 -6.35 32.09
CA SER A 147 -10.07 -6.13 33.54
C SER A 147 -10.20 -7.51 34.20
N THR A 148 -9.20 -7.89 34.94
CA THR A 148 -9.31 -9.02 35.89
C THR A 148 -10.27 -8.63 37.01
#